data_ae52a2ef4ae8694de3470918d8464953
#
_entry.id   ae52a2ef4ae8694de3470918d8464953
#
_cell.length_a   1.000
_cell.length_b   1.000
_cell.length_c   1.000
_cell.angle_alpha   90.00
_cell.angle_beta   90.00
_cell.angle_gamma   90.00
#
_symmetry.space_group_name_H-M   'P 1'
#
loop_
_entity.id
_entity.type
_entity.pdbx_description
1 polymer ?
#
loop_
_entity_poly.entity_id
_entity_poly.type
_entity_poly.pdbx_seq_one_letter_code
_entity_poly.pdbx_strand_id
1 'polypeptide(L)'
;MFTNKYRKEYEDVSYNFSSLNFADFEDLVLDLIGREIGVRFEGFTEGPDGGIDGRHAKGTLTTVLQAKHYLGSPYSALKSKMKLERKAINKLCISRYILVTSHPLTPANKKELAEIIGPALKSESDIFNPTPKLILIKSV
;
A
#
# COMPACT_ATOMS: atom_id res chain seq x y z
N MET A 1 -22.23 6.39 -23.88
CA MET A 1 -23.14 6.25 -22.75
C MET A 1 -22.56 5.49 -21.57
N PHE A 2 -21.95 4.34 -21.81
CA PHE A 2 -21.22 3.63 -20.76
C PHE A 2 -20.11 4.48 -20.15
N THR A 3 -19.41 5.21 -20.97
CA THR A 3 -18.27 6.02 -20.56
C THR A 3 -18.65 7.09 -19.53
N ASN A 4 -19.82 7.72 -19.64
CA ASN A 4 -20.20 8.79 -18.71
C ASN A 4 -20.55 8.26 -17.33
N LYS A 5 -21.23 7.13 -17.25
CA LYS A 5 -21.58 6.51 -15.96
C LYS A 5 -20.32 6.05 -15.21
N TYR A 6 -19.46 5.32 -15.89
CA TYR A 6 -18.22 4.83 -15.28
C TYR A 6 -17.27 5.97 -14.96
N ARG A 7 -17.24 7.00 -15.80
CA ARG A 7 -16.42 8.16 -15.56
C ARG A 7 -16.84 8.90 -14.29
N LYS A 8 -18.15 9.04 -14.08
CA LYS A 8 -18.67 9.68 -12.88
C LYS A 8 -18.34 8.88 -11.62
N GLU A 9 -18.55 7.57 -11.66
CA GLU A 9 -18.21 6.68 -10.55
C GLU A 9 -16.71 6.74 -10.25
N TYR A 10 -15.91 6.79 -11.28
CA TYR A 10 -14.46 6.92 -11.15
C TYR A 10 -14.07 8.25 -10.51
N GLU A 11 -14.70 9.33 -10.91
CA GLU A 11 -14.45 10.64 -10.33
C GLU A 11 -14.87 10.68 -8.86
N ASP A 12 -16.03 10.10 -8.54
CA ASP A 12 -16.50 9.99 -7.16
C ASP A 12 -15.58 9.17 -6.28
N VAL A 13 -15.10 8.03 -6.79
CA VAL A 13 -14.14 7.18 -6.08
C VAL A 13 -12.81 7.93 -5.88
N SER A 14 -12.34 8.65 -6.91
CA SER A 14 -11.13 9.45 -6.81
C SER A 14 -11.26 10.53 -5.72
N TYR A 15 -12.40 11.22 -5.69
CA TYR A 15 -12.68 12.24 -4.67
C TYR A 15 -12.69 11.61 -3.27
N ASN A 16 -13.42 10.49 -3.10
CA ASN A 16 -13.50 9.79 -1.82
C ASN A 16 -12.16 9.25 -1.38
N PHE A 17 -11.36 8.73 -2.31
CA PHE A 17 -10.02 8.24 -2.02
C PHE A 17 -9.13 9.33 -1.45
N SER A 18 -9.15 10.53 -2.04
CA SER A 18 -8.34 11.64 -1.54
C SER A 18 -8.85 12.20 -0.21
N SER A 19 -10.13 12.00 0.12
CA SER A 19 -10.72 12.45 1.38
C SER A 19 -10.67 11.40 2.49
N LEU A 20 -10.23 10.17 2.19
CA LEU A 20 -10.10 9.12 3.19
C LEU A 20 -9.11 9.51 4.28
N ASN A 21 -9.47 9.26 5.53
CA ASN A 21 -8.52 9.37 6.62
C ASN A 21 -7.56 8.16 6.59
N PHE A 22 -6.55 8.19 7.44
CA PHE A 22 -5.52 7.17 7.45
C PHE A 22 -6.08 5.76 7.73
N ALA A 23 -6.96 5.64 8.72
CA ALA A 23 -7.54 4.34 9.09
C ALA A 23 -8.41 3.75 7.97
N ASP A 24 -9.23 4.58 7.33
CA ASP A 24 -10.05 4.14 6.22
C ASP A 24 -9.20 3.74 5.02
N PHE A 25 -8.12 4.45 4.77
CA PHE A 25 -7.16 4.09 3.73
C PHE A 25 -6.54 2.74 4.01
N GLU A 26 -6.09 2.49 5.24
CA GLU A 26 -5.53 1.20 5.63
C GLU A 26 -6.51 0.05 5.40
N ASP A 27 -7.75 0.19 5.87
CA ASP A 27 -8.78 -0.84 5.72
C ASP A 27 -9.04 -1.14 4.24
N LEU A 28 -9.15 -0.08 3.44
CA LEU A 28 -9.40 -0.22 2.00
C LEU A 28 -8.27 -0.97 1.31
N VAL A 29 -7.02 -0.61 1.58
CA VAL A 29 -5.88 -1.23 0.90
C VAL A 29 -5.63 -2.66 1.35
N LEU A 30 -5.91 -2.99 2.61
CA LEU A 30 -5.82 -4.38 3.08
C LEU A 30 -6.77 -5.28 2.29
N ASP A 31 -8.01 -4.83 2.11
CA ASP A 31 -9.00 -5.58 1.32
C ASP A 31 -8.62 -5.63 -0.16
N LEU A 32 -8.28 -4.48 -0.73
CA LEU A 32 -7.96 -4.37 -2.15
C LEU A 32 -6.75 -5.22 -2.54
N ILE A 33 -5.67 -5.09 -1.81
CA ILE A 33 -4.43 -5.81 -2.11
C ILE A 33 -4.59 -7.30 -1.77
N GLY A 34 -5.31 -7.62 -0.70
CA GLY A 34 -5.62 -9.01 -0.37
C GLY A 34 -6.34 -9.71 -1.51
N ARG A 35 -7.33 -9.05 -2.12
CA ARG A 35 -8.02 -9.59 -3.30
C ARG A 35 -7.09 -9.70 -4.50
N GLU A 36 -6.20 -8.73 -4.70
CA GLU A 36 -5.27 -8.73 -5.83
C GLU A 36 -4.30 -9.90 -5.79
N ILE A 37 -3.77 -10.23 -4.61
CA ILE A 37 -2.78 -11.30 -4.46
C ILE A 37 -3.37 -12.61 -3.93
N GLY A 38 -4.68 -12.63 -3.66
CA GLY A 38 -5.37 -13.85 -3.25
C GLY A 38 -5.13 -14.27 -1.81
N VAL A 39 -4.89 -13.33 -0.90
CA VAL A 39 -4.71 -13.62 0.53
C VAL A 39 -5.64 -12.76 1.37
N ARG A 40 -5.84 -13.19 2.60
CA ARG A 40 -6.59 -12.42 3.59
C ARG A 40 -5.62 -11.88 4.64
N PHE A 41 -5.51 -10.56 4.71
CA PHE A 41 -4.65 -9.93 5.69
C PHE A 41 -5.34 -9.81 7.04
N GLU A 42 -4.59 -10.11 8.09
CA GLU A 42 -4.95 -9.73 9.45
C GLU A 42 -4.53 -8.28 9.66
N GLY A 43 -5.48 -7.43 10.03
CA GLY A 43 -5.20 -6.01 10.29
C GLY A 43 -4.77 -5.77 11.73
N PHE A 44 -4.00 -4.73 11.95
CA PHE A 44 -3.53 -4.34 13.28
C PHE A 44 -3.82 -2.86 13.53
N THR A 45 -4.15 -2.53 14.78
CA THR A 45 -4.23 -1.15 15.21
C THR A 45 -2.82 -0.58 15.37
N GLU A 46 -2.70 0.75 15.26
CA GLU A 46 -1.41 1.40 15.47
C GLU A 46 -0.81 1.03 16.81
N GLY A 47 0.47 0.66 16.77
CA GLY A 47 1.21 0.29 17.96
C GLY A 47 2.71 0.46 17.74
N PRO A 48 3.53 0.25 18.76
CA PRO A 48 4.97 0.42 18.66
C PRO A 48 5.69 -0.64 17.81
N ASP A 49 4.96 -1.59 17.23
CA ASP A 49 5.51 -2.80 16.62
C ASP A 49 5.87 -2.66 15.15
N GLY A 50 6.58 -1.60 14.77
CA GLY A 50 7.22 -1.52 13.46
C GLY A 50 6.34 -1.13 12.29
N GLY A 51 5.15 -0.57 12.53
CA GLY A 51 4.33 0.01 11.48
C GLY A 51 3.71 -0.99 10.51
N ILE A 52 3.46 -2.20 10.95
CA ILE A 52 2.76 -3.21 10.15
C ILE A 52 1.27 -2.93 10.19
N ASP A 53 0.64 -2.77 9.03
CA ASP A 53 -0.81 -2.57 8.95
C ASP A 53 -1.55 -3.88 8.69
N GLY A 54 -0.92 -4.82 7.99
CA GLY A 54 -1.50 -6.12 7.73
C GLY A 54 -0.46 -7.22 7.66
N ARG A 55 -0.88 -8.43 8.01
CA ARG A 55 -0.02 -9.60 7.95
C ARG A 55 -0.82 -10.81 7.48
N HIS A 56 -0.20 -11.64 6.65
CA HIS A 56 -0.71 -12.94 6.29
C HIS A 56 0.40 -13.97 6.51
N ALA A 57 0.16 -14.94 7.39
CA ALA A 57 1.12 -15.99 7.69
C ALA A 57 0.53 -17.35 7.32
N LYS A 58 1.29 -18.15 6.57
CA LYS A 58 0.93 -19.51 6.19
C LYS A 58 2.17 -20.39 6.23
N GLY A 59 2.22 -21.33 7.16
CA GLY A 59 3.40 -22.15 7.37
C GLY A 59 4.58 -21.27 7.83
N THR A 60 5.69 -21.35 7.12
CA THR A 60 6.88 -20.53 7.38
C THR A 60 6.89 -19.24 6.60
N LEU A 61 5.88 -19.00 5.75
CA LEU A 61 5.81 -17.81 4.89
C LEU A 61 5.00 -16.71 5.57
N THR A 62 5.56 -15.54 5.67
CA THR A 62 4.89 -14.37 6.23
C THR A 62 4.96 -13.20 5.26
N THR A 63 3.80 -12.69 4.89
CA THR A 63 3.64 -11.49 4.06
C THR A 63 3.16 -10.34 4.94
N VAL A 64 3.84 -9.21 4.84
CA VAL A 64 3.52 -8.01 5.60
C VAL A 64 3.18 -6.88 4.64
N LEU A 65 2.14 -6.14 4.98
CA LEU A 65 1.71 -4.97 4.23
C LEU A 65 1.80 -3.72 5.10
N GLN A 66 2.38 -2.67 4.55
CA GLN A 66 2.42 -1.36 5.17
C GLN A 66 1.78 -0.34 4.25
N ALA A 67 0.82 0.43 4.79
CA ALA A 67 0.10 1.46 4.06
C ALA A 67 0.63 2.84 4.44
N LYS A 68 0.86 3.68 3.43
CA LYS A 68 1.32 5.05 3.61
C LYS A 68 0.41 6.01 2.85
N HIS A 69 -0.47 6.68 3.58
CA HIS A 69 -1.39 7.65 3.02
C HIS A 69 -0.75 9.04 2.98
N TYR A 70 -0.10 9.36 1.86
CA TYR A 70 0.74 10.55 1.73
C TYR A 70 0.25 11.49 0.62
N LEU A 71 -1.06 11.71 0.55
CA LEU A 71 -1.62 12.73 -0.34
C LEU A 71 -1.29 14.11 0.22
N GLY A 72 -0.84 15.01 -0.64
CA GLY A 72 -0.48 16.37 -0.25
C GLY A 72 0.90 16.53 0.34
N SER A 73 1.62 15.45 0.60
CA SER A 73 3.01 15.50 1.05
C SER A 73 3.96 15.28 -0.12
N PRO A 74 5.19 15.85 -0.09
CA PRO A 74 6.14 15.61 -1.15
C PRO A 74 6.68 14.17 -1.10
N TYR A 75 7.14 13.66 -2.25
CA TYR A 75 7.76 12.34 -2.32
C TYR A 75 8.93 12.20 -1.33
N SER A 76 9.69 13.25 -1.12
CA SER A 76 10.82 13.24 -0.17
C SER A 76 10.40 12.86 1.25
N ALA A 77 9.17 13.18 1.65
CA ALA A 77 8.65 12.81 2.96
C ALA A 77 8.44 11.28 3.05
N LEU A 78 7.86 10.68 2.01
CA LEU A 78 7.70 9.23 1.93
C LEU A 78 9.06 8.53 1.92
N LYS A 79 9.97 9.01 1.11
CA LYS A 79 11.33 8.48 0.99
C LYS A 79 12.06 8.51 2.35
N SER A 80 12.01 9.63 3.04
CA SER A 80 12.64 9.78 4.36
C SER A 80 12.03 8.83 5.37
N LYS A 81 10.70 8.69 5.36
CA LYS A 81 10.01 7.77 6.25
C LYS A 81 10.43 6.32 6.00
N MET A 82 10.52 5.92 4.74
CA MET A 82 10.93 4.56 4.40
C MET A 82 12.36 4.26 4.78
N LYS A 83 13.25 5.24 4.74
CA LYS A 83 14.62 5.08 5.25
C LYS A 83 14.63 4.78 6.74
N LEU A 84 13.77 5.43 7.50
CA LEU A 84 13.63 5.18 8.94
C LEU A 84 13.03 3.78 9.21
N GLU A 85 12.13 3.33 8.35
CA GLU A 85 11.45 2.04 8.51
C GLU A 85 12.33 0.84 8.17
N ARG A 86 13.39 1.03 7.38
CA ARG A 86 14.27 -0.06 6.93
C ARG A 86 14.78 -0.92 8.07
N LYS A 87 15.16 -0.31 9.17
CA LYS A 87 15.70 -1.03 10.33
C LYS A 87 14.64 -1.95 10.96
N ALA A 88 13.43 -1.45 11.08
CA ALA A 88 12.30 -2.24 11.58
C ALA A 88 11.95 -3.38 10.61
N ILE A 89 11.94 -3.10 9.32
CA ILE A 89 11.68 -4.12 8.28
C ILE A 89 12.68 -5.27 8.38
N ASN A 90 13.95 -4.97 8.55
CA ASN A 90 15.00 -5.99 8.67
C ASN A 90 14.79 -6.91 9.87
N LYS A 91 14.20 -6.38 10.95
CA LYS A 91 13.95 -7.16 12.18
C LYS A 91 12.75 -8.09 12.08
N LEU A 92 11.87 -7.87 11.10
CA LEU A 92 10.62 -8.63 11.00
C LEU A 92 10.81 -10.08 10.53
N CYS A 93 11.93 -10.41 9.91
CA CYS A 93 12.21 -11.76 9.38
C CYS A 93 11.07 -12.29 8.52
N ILE A 94 10.61 -11.47 7.57
CA ILE A 94 9.47 -11.77 6.73
C ILE A 94 9.87 -12.29 5.36
N SER A 95 8.94 -13.02 4.72
CA SER A 95 9.15 -13.59 3.39
C SER A 95 8.85 -12.59 2.28
N ARG A 96 7.89 -11.69 2.50
CA ARG A 96 7.44 -10.73 1.50
C ARG A 96 6.94 -9.45 2.17
N TYR A 97 7.44 -8.33 1.71
CA TYR A 97 7.02 -7.00 2.16
C TYR A 97 6.28 -6.30 1.03
N ILE A 98 5.13 -5.72 1.35
CA ILE A 98 4.32 -4.97 0.40
C ILE A 98 4.15 -3.55 0.92
N LEU A 99 4.46 -2.57 0.09
CA LEU A 99 4.22 -1.16 0.37
C LEU A 99 3.05 -0.69 -0.47
N VAL A 100 2.06 -0.06 0.15
CA VAL A 100 0.95 0.58 -0.55
C VAL A 100 0.93 2.04 -0.18
N THR A 101 0.97 2.92 -1.16
CA THR A 101 0.94 4.37 -0.89
C THR A 101 -0.01 5.09 -1.81
N SER A 102 -0.69 6.10 -1.26
CA SER A 102 -1.53 7.02 -2.03
C SER A 102 -0.71 8.07 -2.78
N HIS A 103 0.57 8.24 -2.41
CA HIS A 103 1.43 9.20 -3.08
C HIS A 103 1.70 8.78 -4.52
N PRO A 104 1.51 9.65 -5.53
CA PRO A 104 1.87 9.30 -6.90
C PRO A 104 3.35 8.94 -7.04
N LEU A 105 3.64 7.85 -7.75
CA LEU A 105 5.00 7.35 -7.92
C LEU A 105 5.36 7.24 -9.39
N THR A 106 6.56 7.71 -9.72
CA THR A 106 7.19 7.45 -11.02
C THR A 106 7.90 6.09 -10.98
N PRO A 107 8.23 5.50 -12.14
CA PRO A 107 9.06 4.30 -12.17
C PRO A 107 10.40 4.47 -11.43
N ALA A 108 11.01 5.65 -11.54
CA ALA A 108 12.25 5.96 -10.83
C ALA A 108 12.04 5.97 -9.30
N ASN A 109 10.90 6.51 -8.84
CA ASN A 109 10.53 6.48 -7.42
C ASN A 109 10.42 5.05 -6.91
N LYS A 110 9.75 4.18 -7.66
CA LYS A 110 9.59 2.77 -7.27
C LYS A 110 10.93 2.05 -7.14
N LYS A 111 11.82 2.29 -8.10
CA LYS A 111 13.16 1.73 -8.06
C LYS A 111 13.94 2.18 -6.83
N GLU A 112 13.88 3.46 -6.53
CA GLU A 112 14.55 4.05 -5.37
C GLU A 112 13.97 3.49 -4.07
N LEU A 113 12.64 3.42 -3.95
CA LEU A 113 11.99 2.86 -2.77
C LEU A 113 12.35 1.38 -2.59
N ALA A 114 12.44 0.62 -3.67
CA ALA A 114 12.84 -0.78 -3.61
C ALA A 114 14.24 -0.94 -3.01
N GLU A 115 15.18 -0.09 -3.39
CA GLU A 115 16.53 -0.08 -2.83
C GLU A 115 16.51 0.27 -1.35
N ILE A 116 15.69 1.25 -0.97
CA ILE A 116 15.56 1.69 0.43
C ILE A 116 14.96 0.58 1.30
N ILE A 117 13.90 -0.08 0.82
CA ILE A 117 13.23 -1.17 1.55
C ILE A 117 14.14 -2.39 1.67
N GLY A 118 14.84 -2.73 0.60
CA GLY A 118 15.83 -3.79 0.61
C GLY A 118 15.27 -5.18 0.35
N PRO A 119 15.97 -6.24 0.85
CA PRO A 119 15.71 -7.63 0.42
C PRO A 119 14.33 -8.18 0.74
N ALA A 120 13.62 -7.63 1.73
CA ALA A 120 12.27 -8.06 2.06
C ALA A 120 11.28 -7.75 0.93
N LEU A 121 11.56 -6.72 0.14
CA LEU A 121 10.79 -6.42 -1.06
C LEU A 121 11.30 -7.31 -2.20
N LYS A 122 10.50 -8.28 -2.61
CA LYS A 122 10.91 -9.27 -3.61
C LYS A 122 10.82 -8.75 -5.04
N SER A 123 9.98 -7.75 -5.29
CA SER A 123 9.79 -7.15 -6.60
C SER A 123 9.29 -5.72 -6.46
N GLU A 124 9.65 -4.86 -7.40
CA GLU A 124 9.08 -3.50 -7.46
C GLU A 124 7.55 -3.54 -7.64
N SER A 125 7.01 -4.64 -8.17
CA SER A 125 5.56 -4.83 -8.30
C SER A 125 4.86 -4.98 -6.95
N ASP A 126 5.60 -5.17 -5.87
CA ASP A 126 5.05 -5.18 -4.51
C ASP A 126 4.97 -3.78 -3.90
N ILE A 127 5.31 -2.76 -4.67
CA ILE A 127 5.00 -1.37 -4.34
C ILE A 127 3.75 -1.01 -5.13
N PHE A 128 2.62 -0.92 -4.43
CA PHE A 128 1.32 -0.62 -5.03
C PHE A 128 1.00 0.85 -4.86
N ASN A 129 0.58 1.45 -5.95
CA ASN A 129 0.07 2.82 -5.96
C ASN A 129 -1.35 2.76 -6.52
N PRO A 130 -2.35 2.37 -5.70
CA PRO A 130 -3.69 2.13 -6.21
C PRO A 130 -4.30 3.41 -6.78
N THR A 131 -4.85 3.28 -7.96
CA THR A 131 -5.56 4.36 -8.62
C THR A 131 -7.06 4.25 -8.34
N PRO A 132 -7.80 5.34 -8.44
CA PRO A 132 -9.27 5.28 -8.33
C PRO A 132 -9.89 4.26 -9.28
N LYS A 133 -9.32 4.13 -10.47
CA LYS A 133 -9.76 3.15 -11.48
C LYS A 133 -9.61 1.72 -10.97
N LEU A 134 -8.50 1.40 -10.34
CA LEU A 134 -8.26 0.07 -9.76
C LEU A 134 -9.26 -0.23 -8.65
N ILE A 135 -9.51 0.75 -7.78
CA ILE A 135 -10.46 0.63 -6.69
C ILE A 135 -11.86 0.38 -7.23
N LEU A 136 -12.27 1.13 -8.24
CA LEU A 136 -13.58 0.97 -8.88
C LEU A 136 -13.74 -0.43 -9.47
N ILE A 137 -12.75 -0.94 -10.18
CA ILE A 137 -12.76 -2.27 -10.78
C ILE A 137 -12.91 -3.35 -9.70
N LYS A 138 -12.20 -3.22 -8.59
CA LYS A 138 -12.25 -4.21 -7.51
C LYS A 138 -13.52 -4.15 -6.68
N SER A 139 -14.20 -3.02 -6.63
CA SER A 139 -15.46 -2.88 -5.89
C SER A 139 -16.69 -3.37 -6.68
N VAL A 140 -16.54 -3.57 -7.97
CA VAL A 140 -17.56 -4.13 -8.86
C VAL A 140 -17.40 -5.65 -8.95
#